data_da93d661956d29229e8532999ec24ddd
#
_entry.id   da93d661956d29229e8532999ec24ddd
#
_cell.length_a   1.000
_cell.length_b   1.000
_cell.length_c   1.000
_cell.angle_alpha   90.00
_cell.angle_beta   90.00
_cell.angle_gamma   90.00
#
_symmetry.space_group_name_H-M   'P 1'
#
loop_
_entity.id
_entity.type
_entity.pdbx_description
1 polymer ?
#
loop_
_entity_poly.entity_id
_entity_poly.type
_entity_poly.pdbx_seq_one_letter_code
_entity_poly.pdbx_strand_id
1 'polypeptide(L)'
;DINRGVDRAAATDFESKANAQGAGDQGIMFGYATNETVDLMPLALDLAHKLLQELAELRRENSAITYLRPDAKSQVTLEYNDDNIPVRIDSIVVSTQHDDFDEETSMLAKIKKDIIEILIPRILAKYPQYAHLFNDKIEYHINPTGKFVIGGPHGDTGLTGRKIIVDTYGGKGAHGGGAFSGKDPSKVDRSAAYAARHIAKNLVAAGVASEVLVQVSYAIGVAKPCNIYVNTYGTAKNGLLDSQISDKVAQLFDLRPYAIEQNLKLRTPIYSET
;
A
#
# COMPACT_ATOMS: atom_id res chain seq x y z
N ASP A 1 -0.27 31.59 8.89
CA ASP A 1 1.16 31.56 9.30
C ASP A 1 1.92 30.41 8.60
N ILE A 2 1.40 29.19 8.58
CA ILE A 2 2.02 27.99 7.95
C ILE A 2 2.23 28.21 6.44
N ASN A 3 1.28 28.85 5.75
CA ASN A 3 1.35 29.13 4.31
C ASN A 3 2.56 29.99 3.89
N ARG A 4 3.19 30.74 4.81
CA ARG A 4 4.41 31.51 4.52
C ARG A 4 5.60 30.65 4.12
N GLY A 5 5.60 29.37 4.49
CA GLY A 5 6.63 28.41 4.11
C GLY A 5 6.39 27.78 2.74
N VAL A 6 5.15 27.80 2.25
CA VAL A 6 4.72 27.17 0.99
C VAL A 6 4.62 28.17 -0.15
N ASP A 7 3.87 29.28 0.06
CA ASP A 7 3.70 30.35 -0.94
C ASP A 7 4.72 31.47 -0.71
N ARG A 8 5.88 31.33 -1.30
CA ARG A 8 6.91 32.39 -1.36
C ARG A 8 6.90 33.00 -2.75
N ALA A 9 6.49 34.28 -2.81
CA ALA A 9 6.16 35.07 -3.98
C ALA A 9 7.14 35.02 -5.17
N ALA A 10 6.57 35.21 -6.37
CA ALA A 10 7.18 35.84 -7.57
C ALA A 10 8.37 35.14 -8.25
N ALA A 11 8.67 33.86 -7.98
CA ALA A 11 9.62 33.11 -8.78
C ALA A 11 9.02 32.78 -10.17
N THR A 12 9.74 33.02 -11.24
CA THR A 12 9.25 32.85 -12.62
C THR A 12 9.71 31.55 -13.27
N ASP A 13 10.92 31.10 -12.97
CA ASP A 13 11.50 29.88 -13.50
C ASP A 13 11.35 28.68 -12.55
N PHE A 14 11.59 27.47 -13.07
CA PHE A 14 11.44 26.23 -12.31
C PHE A 14 12.36 26.20 -11.08
N GLU A 15 13.63 26.55 -11.23
CA GLU A 15 14.64 26.44 -10.16
C GLU A 15 14.32 27.38 -9.01
N SER A 16 13.96 28.61 -9.33
CA SER A 16 13.54 29.61 -8.33
C SER A 16 12.28 29.17 -7.59
N LYS A 17 11.29 28.60 -8.28
CA LYS A 17 10.07 28.04 -7.67
C LYS A 17 10.39 26.86 -6.76
N ALA A 18 11.24 25.95 -7.21
CA ALA A 18 11.62 24.77 -6.44
C ALA A 18 12.37 25.13 -5.16
N ASN A 19 13.20 26.16 -5.20
CA ASN A 19 13.90 26.67 -4.02
C ASN A 19 13.01 27.51 -3.09
N ALA A 20 12.00 28.18 -3.63
CA ALA A 20 11.10 29.03 -2.84
C ALA A 20 10.03 28.24 -2.09
N GLN A 21 9.47 27.19 -2.69
CA GLN A 21 8.43 26.39 -2.07
C GLN A 21 9.02 25.41 -1.04
N GLY A 22 8.84 25.73 0.23
CA GLY A 22 9.22 24.85 1.33
C GLY A 22 8.22 23.71 1.55
N ALA A 23 8.62 22.72 2.33
CA ALA A 23 7.74 21.65 2.77
C ALA A 23 6.58 22.21 3.61
N GLY A 24 5.35 21.76 3.32
CA GLY A 24 4.14 22.19 4.02
C GLY A 24 4.01 21.63 5.44
N ASP A 25 4.88 20.69 5.79
CA ASP A 25 5.02 20.13 7.14
C ASP A 25 6.43 19.59 7.35
N GLN A 26 6.76 19.27 8.58
CA GLN A 26 7.93 18.47 8.94
C GLN A 26 7.54 17.00 9.04
N GLY A 27 8.51 16.10 8.87
CA GLY A 27 8.24 14.68 9.05
C GLY A 27 9.21 13.78 8.30
N ILE A 28 8.94 12.48 8.41
CA ILE A 28 9.67 11.42 7.71
C ILE A 28 8.66 10.66 6.86
N MET A 29 8.95 10.49 5.57
CA MET A 29 8.12 9.79 4.61
C MET A 29 8.87 8.61 4.06
N PHE A 30 8.15 7.53 3.77
CA PHE A 30 8.71 6.26 3.32
C PHE A 30 8.10 5.83 2.00
N GLY A 31 8.93 5.20 1.18
CA GLY A 31 8.54 4.40 0.04
C GLY A 31 9.18 3.03 0.12
N TYR A 32 8.45 2.00 -0.28
CA TYR A 32 8.92 0.63 -0.25
C TYR A 32 8.58 -0.06 -1.57
N ALA A 33 9.42 -1.00 -1.99
CA ALA A 33 9.16 -1.89 -3.11
C ALA A 33 9.87 -3.23 -2.89
N THR A 34 9.27 -4.31 -3.40
CA THR A 34 9.84 -5.66 -3.40
C THR A 34 9.48 -6.35 -4.71
N ASN A 35 10.30 -7.28 -5.16
CA ASN A 35 10.06 -8.06 -6.37
C ASN A 35 9.12 -9.27 -6.17
N GLU A 36 8.42 -9.35 -5.04
CA GLU A 36 7.48 -10.44 -4.75
C GLU A 36 6.26 -10.47 -5.69
N THR A 37 5.87 -9.31 -6.22
CA THR A 37 4.72 -9.17 -7.12
C THR A 37 5.06 -8.34 -8.35
N VAL A 38 4.22 -8.42 -9.39
CA VAL A 38 4.37 -7.62 -10.62
C VAL A 38 4.32 -6.13 -10.34
N ASP A 39 3.48 -5.72 -9.38
CA ASP A 39 3.31 -4.32 -8.99
C ASP A 39 4.39 -3.85 -7.99
N LEU A 40 5.33 -4.74 -7.67
CA LEU A 40 6.40 -4.50 -6.70
C LEU A 40 5.88 -4.18 -5.30
N MET A 41 4.76 -4.78 -4.92
CA MET A 41 4.13 -4.69 -3.60
C MET A 41 4.40 -5.94 -2.76
N PRO A 42 4.33 -5.85 -1.43
CA PRO A 42 4.41 -7.03 -0.56
C PRO A 42 3.30 -8.04 -0.87
N LEU A 43 3.66 -9.30 -1.05
CA LEU A 43 2.73 -10.34 -1.50
C LEU A 43 1.56 -10.57 -0.54
N ALA A 44 1.79 -10.54 0.77
CA ALA A 44 0.71 -10.71 1.74
C ALA A 44 -0.38 -9.63 1.61
N LEU A 45 0.03 -8.37 1.44
CA LEU A 45 -0.89 -7.25 1.23
C LEU A 45 -1.60 -7.35 -0.12
N ASP A 46 -0.85 -7.67 -1.17
CA ASP A 46 -1.38 -7.82 -2.52
C ASP A 46 -2.47 -8.92 -2.58
N LEU A 47 -2.21 -10.08 -1.99
CA LEU A 47 -3.20 -11.15 -1.88
C LEU A 47 -4.42 -10.75 -1.04
N ALA A 48 -4.22 -10.04 0.07
CA ALA A 48 -5.32 -9.55 0.88
C ALA A 48 -6.22 -8.58 0.08
N HIS A 49 -5.63 -7.66 -0.69
CA HIS A 49 -6.38 -6.77 -1.58
C HIS A 49 -7.11 -7.54 -2.69
N LYS A 50 -6.47 -8.52 -3.33
CA LYS A 50 -7.06 -9.35 -4.38
C LYS A 50 -8.27 -10.14 -3.86
N LEU A 51 -8.19 -10.68 -2.65
CA LEU A 51 -9.34 -11.35 -2.02
C LEU A 51 -10.56 -10.43 -1.91
N LEU A 52 -10.37 -9.18 -1.47
CA LEU A 52 -11.47 -8.22 -1.34
C LEU A 52 -11.97 -7.69 -2.70
N GLN A 53 -11.08 -7.52 -3.68
CA GLN A 53 -11.48 -7.16 -5.06
C GLN A 53 -12.39 -8.22 -5.66
N GLU A 54 -12.00 -9.50 -5.59
CA GLU A 54 -12.80 -10.61 -6.10
C GLU A 54 -14.11 -10.80 -5.32
N LEU A 55 -14.07 -10.61 -4.00
CA LEU A 55 -15.28 -10.64 -3.17
C LEU A 55 -16.26 -9.53 -3.57
N ALA A 56 -15.76 -8.32 -3.85
CA ALA A 56 -16.57 -7.22 -4.33
C ALA A 56 -17.13 -7.46 -5.75
N GLU A 57 -16.40 -8.16 -6.62
CA GLU A 57 -16.89 -8.58 -7.93
C GLU A 57 -18.00 -9.60 -7.80
N LEU A 58 -17.81 -10.65 -6.99
CA LEU A 58 -18.86 -11.65 -6.68
C LEU A 58 -20.14 -11.01 -6.15
N ARG A 59 -19.99 -9.99 -5.28
CA ARG A 59 -21.14 -9.23 -4.77
C ARG A 59 -21.86 -8.44 -5.88
N ARG A 60 -21.13 -7.82 -6.80
CA ARG A 60 -21.70 -7.05 -7.92
C ARG A 60 -22.37 -7.96 -8.95
N GLU A 61 -21.78 -9.11 -9.24
CA GLU A 61 -22.36 -10.13 -10.12
C GLU A 61 -23.69 -10.68 -9.57
N ASN A 62 -23.80 -10.77 -8.24
CA ASN A 62 -24.98 -11.21 -7.52
C ASN A 62 -25.59 -12.54 -8.05
N SER A 63 -24.73 -13.47 -8.39
CA SER A 63 -25.12 -14.76 -8.98
C SER A 63 -24.70 -15.97 -8.14
N ALA A 64 -23.40 -16.12 -7.90
CA ALA A 64 -22.86 -17.27 -7.16
C ALA A 64 -23.02 -17.12 -5.64
N ILE A 65 -22.83 -15.89 -5.11
CA ILE A 65 -22.98 -15.57 -3.69
C ILE A 65 -23.86 -14.31 -3.57
N THR A 66 -25.15 -14.48 -3.37
CA THR A 66 -26.14 -13.39 -3.44
C THR A 66 -26.31 -12.58 -2.15
N TYR A 67 -25.85 -13.12 -1.03
CA TYR A 67 -26.02 -12.52 0.30
C TYR A 67 -24.90 -11.58 0.72
N LEU A 68 -23.86 -11.37 -0.10
CA LEU A 68 -22.73 -10.49 0.23
C LEU A 68 -23.15 -9.02 0.32
N ARG A 69 -22.56 -8.31 1.30
CA ARG A 69 -22.72 -6.86 1.48
C ARG A 69 -21.37 -6.17 1.47
N PRO A 70 -21.31 -4.82 1.31
CA PRO A 70 -20.08 -4.12 0.96
C PRO A 70 -18.93 -4.18 1.97
N ASP A 71 -19.23 -4.22 3.28
CA ASP A 71 -18.19 -4.17 4.30
C ASP A 71 -17.47 -5.52 4.41
N ALA A 72 -16.16 -5.49 4.25
CA ALA A 72 -15.34 -6.69 4.34
C ALA A 72 -13.90 -6.36 4.74
N LYS A 73 -13.25 -7.33 5.37
CA LYS A 73 -11.84 -7.29 5.77
C LYS A 73 -11.17 -8.58 5.39
N SER A 74 -9.89 -8.51 5.04
CA SER A 74 -9.07 -9.71 4.80
C SER A 74 -7.68 -9.56 5.41
N GLN A 75 -7.07 -10.69 5.70
CA GLN A 75 -5.69 -10.80 6.11
C GLN A 75 -5.11 -12.08 5.53
N VAL A 76 -3.86 -12.02 5.09
CA VAL A 76 -3.10 -13.18 4.62
C VAL A 76 -1.81 -13.27 5.42
N THR A 77 -1.54 -14.44 5.98
CA THR A 77 -0.28 -14.76 6.65
C THR A 77 0.54 -15.68 5.75
N LEU A 78 1.77 -15.28 5.47
CA LEU A 78 2.73 -16.05 4.66
C LEU A 78 3.86 -16.57 5.53
N GLU A 79 4.30 -17.79 5.25
CA GLU A 79 5.55 -18.31 5.72
C GLU A 79 6.66 -17.99 4.73
N TYR A 80 7.79 -17.50 5.23
CA TYR A 80 9.01 -17.21 4.47
C TYR A 80 10.12 -18.13 4.91
N ASN A 81 11.00 -18.48 3.97
CA ASN A 81 12.26 -19.15 4.30
C ASN A 81 13.34 -18.17 4.79
N ASP A 82 14.51 -18.67 5.14
CA ASP A 82 15.65 -17.87 5.64
C ASP A 82 16.19 -16.88 4.58
N ASP A 83 15.91 -17.11 3.29
CA ASP A 83 16.25 -16.20 2.19
C ASP A 83 15.18 -15.12 1.95
N ASN A 84 14.20 -15.01 2.84
CA ASN A 84 13.05 -14.09 2.74
C ASN A 84 12.21 -14.32 1.47
N ILE A 85 12.06 -15.58 1.04
CA ILE A 85 11.22 -16.00 -0.09
C ILE A 85 9.93 -16.61 0.48
N PRO A 86 8.72 -16.16 0.02
CA PRO A 86 7.47 -16.75 0.46
C PRO A 86 7.34 -18.21 -0.02
N VAL A 87 7.03 -19.11 0.89
CA VAL A 87 6.97 -20.56 0.59
C VAL A 87 5.57 -21.14 0.67
N ARG A 88 4.70 -20.59 1.51
CA ARG A 88 3.29 -20.99 1.58
C ARG A 88 2.41 -19.92 2.25
N ILE A 89 1.13 -20.02 2.01
CA ILE A 89 0.13 -19.33 2.83
C ILE A 89 -0.11 -20.18 4.08
N ASP A 90 0.03 -19.55 5.24
CA ASP A 90 -0.23 -20.17 6.53
C ASP A 90 -1.71 -20.04 6.91
N SER A 91 -2.23 -18.80 6.89
CA SER A 91 -3.63 -18.54 7.18
C SER A 91 -4.25 -17.45 6.31
N ILE A 92 -5.56 -17.55 6.11
CA ILE A 92 -6.40 -16.55 5.44
C ILE A 92 -7.56 -16.19 6.35
N VAL A 93 -7.69 -14.92 6.67
CA VAL A 93 -8.85 -14.36 7.37
C VAL A 93 -9.72 -13.61 6.36
N VAL A 94 -11.02 -13.88 6.33
CA VAL A 94 -12.01 -13.07 5.61
C VAL A 94 -13.19 -12.81 6.52
N SER A 95 -13.47 -11.55 6.79
CA SER A 95 -14.72 -11.14 7.45
C SER A 95 -15.53 -10.35 6.44
N THR A 96 -16.74 -10.80 6.14
CA THR A 96 -17.61 -10.14 5.17
C THR A 96 -19.00 -9.90 5.77
N GLN A 97 -19.51 -8.68 5.53
CA GLN A 97 -20.90 -8.35 5.79
C GLN A 97 -21.81 -9.16 4.86
N HIS A 98 -22.94 -9.62 5.39
CA HIS A 98 -23.89 -10.47 4.68
C HIS A 98 -25.33 -10.21 5.14
N ASP A 99 -26.31 -10.66 4.37
CA ASP A 99 -27.71 -10.68 4.79
C ASP A 99 -27.92 -11.69 5.93
N ASP A 100 -28.98 -11.49 6.67
CA ASP A 100 -29.51 -12.43 7.65
C ASP A 100 -30.44 -13.42 6.91
N PHE A 101 -29.88 -14.50 6.38
CA PHE A 101 -30.58 -15.35 5.41
C PHE A 101 -30.92 -16.77 5.93
N ASP A 102 -30.39 -17.14 7.10
CA ASP A 102 -30.60 -18.45 7.68
C ASP A 102 -30.25 -18.42 9.18
N GLU A 103 -30.46 -19.53 9.88
CA GLU A 103 -29.96 -19.76 11.23
C GLU A 103 -28.43 -19.56 11.29
N GLU A 104 -27.94 -18.92 12.36
CA GLU A 104 -26.55 -18.48 12.45
C GLU A 104 -25.54 -19.58 12.14
N THR A 105 -25.68 -20.75 12.72
CA THR A 105 -24.75 -21.89 12.51
C THR A 105 -24.72 -22.31 11.04
N SER A 106 -25.89 -22.49 10.42
CA SER A 106 -26.01 -22.88 9.02
C SER A 106 -25.49 -21.81 8.08
N MET A 107 -25.82 -20.58 8.37
CA MET A 107 -25.37 -19.40 7.62
C MET A 107 -23.86 -19.27 7.61
N LEU A 108 -23.21 -19.32 8.79
CA LEU A 108 -21.76 -19.25 8.90
C LEU A 108 -21.04 -20.41 8.22
N ALA A 109 -21.58 -21.62 8.32
CA ALA A 109 -21.07 -22.80 7.61
C ALA A 109 -21.16 -22.61 6.09
N LYS A 110 -22.27 -22.07 5.58
CA LYS A 110 -22.43 -21.74 4.17
C LYS A 110 -21.46 -20.66 3.72
N ILE A 111 -21.32 -19.56 4.47
CA ILE A 111 -20.38 -18.48 4.15
C ILE A 111 -18.94 -19.03 4.06
N LYS A 112 -18.52 -19.82 5.05
CA LYS A 112 -17.20 -20.45 5.05
C LYS A 112 -17.01 -21.33 3.82
N LYS A 113 -17.99 -22.16 3.49
CA LYS A 113 -17.95 -23.03 2.32
C LYS A 113 -17.83 -22.23 1.03
N ASP A 114 -18.67 -21.22 0.83
CA ASP A 114 -18.69 -20.41 -0.39
C ASP A 114 -17.38 -19.61 -0.57
N ILE A 115 -16.79 -19.09 0.50
CA ILE A 115 -15.48 -18.45 0.42
C ILE A 115 -14.40 -19.44 -0.02
N ILE A 116 -14.35 -20.63 0.55
CA ILE A 116 -13.33 -21.64 0.23
C ILE A 116 -13.56 -22.24 -1.17
N GLU A 117 -14.81 -22.54 -1.55
CA GLU A 117 -15.11 -23.26 -2.79
C GLU A 117 -15.37 -22.35 -4.00
N ILE A 118 -15.64 -21.04 -3.79
CA ILE A 118 -15.93 -20.09 -4.88
C ILE A 118 -14.88 -18.99 -4.95
N LEU A 119 -14.62 -18.26 -3.85
CA LEU A 119 -13.68 -17.13 -3.88
C LEU A 119 -12.23 -17.61 -4.11
N ILE A 120 -11.75 -18.62 -3.36
CA ILE A 120 -10.37 -19.09 -3.50
C ILE A 120 -10.10 -19.64 -4.91
N PRO A 121 -10.93 -20.49 -5.53
CA PRO A 121 -10.72 -20.91 -6.91
C PRO A 121 -10.71 -19.76 -7.93
N ARG A 122 -11.50 -18.69 -7.73
CA ARG A 122 -11.43 -17.49 -8.58
C ARG A 122 -10.09 -16.79 -8.46
N ILE A 123 -9.54 -16.65 -7.26
CA ILE A 123 -8.20 -16.11 -7.02
C ILE A 123 -7.16 -16.95 -7.78
N LEU A 124 -7.20 -18.26 -7.65
CA LEU A 124 -6.27 -19.17 -8.32
C LEU A 124 -6.37 -19.11 -9.85
N ALA A 125 -7.59 -19.00 -10.38
CA ALA A 125 -7.81 -18.88 -11.82
C ALA A 125 -7.29 -17.54 -12.38
N LYS A 126 -7.46 -16.45 -11.63
CA LYS A 126 -7.08 -15.09 -12.05
C LYS A 126 -5.60 -14.80 -11.82
N TYR A 127 -5.00 -15.41 -10.78
CA TYR A 127 -3.61 -15.20 -10.36
C TYR A 127 -2.86 -16.55 -10.23
N PRO A 128 -2.71 -17.31 -11.33
CA PRO A 128 -2.13 -18.67 -11.30
C PRO A 128 -0.67 -18.71 -10.84
N GLN A 129 0.06 -17.60 -10.95
CA GLN A 129 1.43 -17.49 -10.47
C GLN A 129 1.58 -17.73 -8.96
N TYR A 130 0.51 -17.52 -8.17
CA TYR A 130 0.51 -17.73 -6.71
C TYR A 130 -0.03 -19.10 -6.29
N ALA A 131 -0.45 -19.96 -7.25
CA ALA A 131 -1.06 -21.26 -6.95
C ALA A 131 -0.16 -22.17 -6.09
N HIS A 132 1.16 -22.06 -6.28
CA HIS A 132 2.14 -22.85 -5.52
C HIS A 132 2.17 -22.54 -4.01
N LEU A 133 1.63 -21.41 -3.59
CA LEU A 133 1.54 -21.00 -2.19
C LEU A 133 0.31 -21.58 -1.48
N PHE A 134 -0.69 -22.00 -2.26
CA PHE A 134 -1.90 -22.59 -1.73
C PHE A 134 -1.74 -24.11 -1.53
N ASN A 135 -2.12 -24.58 -0.37
CA ASN A 135 -2.06 -26.00 -0.02
C ASN A 135 -3.22 -26.38 0.93
N ASP A 136 -3.33 -27.64 1.28
CA ASP A 136 -4.36 -28.20 2.14
C ASP A 136 -4.20 -27.89 3.64
N LYS A 137 -3.09 -27.25 4.03
CA LYS A 137 -2.79 -26.88 5.41
C LYS A 137 -3.14 -25.43 5.76
N ILE A 138 -3.73 -24.68 4.82
CA ILE A 138 -4.13 -23.29 5.07
C ILE A 138 -5.23 -23.27 6.14
N GLU A 139 -5.03 -22.46 7.17
CA GLU A 139 -6.04 -22.21 8.18
C GLU A 139 -6.97 -21.07 7.73
N TYR A 140 -8.27 -21.40 7.53
CA TYR A 140 -9.27 -20.43 7.09
C TYR A 140 -10.10 -19.93 8.26
N HIS A 141 -10.00 -18.64 8.57
CA HIS A 141 -10.80 -17.92 9.55
C HIS A 141 -11.84 -17.07 8.84
N ILE A 142 -13.04 -17.61 8.62
CA ILE A 142 -14.12 -16.92 7.92
C ILE A 142 -15.18 -16.49 8.92
N ASN A 143 -15.46 -15.17 8.98
CA ASN A 143 -16.34 -14.54 9.97
C ASN A 143 -16.12 -15.11 11.39
N PRO A 144 -14.90 -15.06 11.93
CA PRO A 144 -14.56 -15.77 13.18
C PRO A 144 -15.30 -15.23 14.42
N THR A 145 -15.85 -14.03 14.35
CA THR A 145 -16.67 -13.43 15.41
C THR A 145 -18.15 -13.76 15.30
N GLY A 146 -18.55 -14.56 14.30
CA GLY A 146 -19.95 -14.92 14.04
C GLY A 146 -20.62 -14.00 13.03
N LYS A 147 -21.91 -13.78 13.22
CA LYS A 147 -22.80 -13.02 12.36
C LYS A 147 -22.34 -11.56 12.14
N PHE A 148 -22.28 -11.12 10.88
CA PHE A 148 -21.89 -9.77 10.48
C PHE A 148 -22.90 -9.14 9.52
N VAL A 149 -24.05 -8.73 10.03
CA VAL A 149 -25.16 -8.15 9.27
C VAL A 149 -25.10 -6.63 9.24
N ILE A 150 -24.74 -6.00 10.35
CA ILE A 150 -24.62 -4.55 10.46
C ILE A 150 -23.17 -4.15 10.18
N GLY A 151 -22.93 -3.42 9.09
CA GLY A 151 -21.60 -2.95 8.67
C GLY A 151 -21.60 -1.52 8.17
N GLY A 152 -20.45 -1.09 7.63
CA GLY A 152 -20.25 0.27 7.18
C GLY A 152 -20.32 1.29 8.32
N PRO A 153 -20.59 2.59 8.04
CA PRO A 153 -20.60 3.65 9.05
C PRO A 153 -21.62 3.44 10.18
N HIS A 154 -22.65 2.62 9.94
CA HIS A 154 -23.65 2.29 10.96
C HIS A 154 -23.11 1.31 12.01
N GLY A 155 -22.25 0.38 11.58
CA GLY A 155 -21.59 -0.58 12.49
C GLY A 155 -20.35 0.01 13.15
N ASP A 156 -19.50 0.67 12.34
CA ASP A 156 -18.24 1.27 12.81
C ASP A 156 -17.87 2.46 11.91
N THR A 157 -17.74 3.65 12.50
CA THR A 157 -17.41 4.86 11.77
C THR A 157 -15.91 4.97 11.51
N GLY A 158 -15.53 5.04 10.24
CA GLY A 158 -14.15 5.27 9.81
C GLY A 158 -13.77 6.75 9.76
N LEU A 159 -12.47 7.02 9.89
CA LEU A 159 -11.87 8.32 9.69
C LEU A 159 -10.67 8.21 8.74
N THR A 160 -10.41 9.29 7.98
CA THR A 160 -9.20 9.40 7.16
C THR A 160 -7.93 9.23 8.02
N GLY A 161 -6.96 8.46 7.54
CA GLY A 161 -5.70 8.20 8.22
C GLY A 161 -5.75 7.13 9.34
N ARG A 162 -6.85 6.38 9.44
CA ARG A 162 -7.00 5.27 10.41
C ARG A 162 -6.71 3.90 9.81
N LYS A 163 -6.30 3.82 8.53
CA LYS A 163 -5.92 2.60 7.80
C LYS A 163 -4.63 2.79 6.97
N ILE A 164 -3.72 3.66 7.44
CA ILE A 164 -2.51 4.07 6.71
C ILE A 164 -1.57 2.91 6.36
N ILE A 165 -1.56 1.85 7.13
CA ILE A 165 -0.75 0.66 6.86
C ILE A 165 -1.38 -0.19 5.74
N VAL A 166 -2.70 -0.28 5.69
CA VAL A 166 -3.44 -0.90 4.57
C VAL A 166 -3.26 -0.08 3.30
N ASP A 167 -3.27 1.25 3.40
CA ASP A 167 -3.08 2.18 2.29
C ASP A 167 -1.67 2.14 1.71
N THR A 168 -0.71 1.50 2.39
CA THR A 168 0.70 1.47 2.00
C THR A 168 1.22 0.04 1.81
N TYR A 169 1.94 -0.52 2.79
CA TYR A 169 2.73 -1.75 2.58
C TYR A 169 2.36 -2.90 3.52
N GLY A 170 1.22 -2.83 4.22
CA GLY A 170 0.76 -3.90 5.10
C GLY A 170 1.68 -4.19 6.29
N GLY A 171 2.56 -3.25 6.66
CA GLY A 171 3.54 -3.41 7.73
C GLY A 171 4.91 -3.95 7.29
N LYS A 172 5.09 -4.35 6.04
CA LYS A 172 6.40 -4.79 5.51
C LYS A 172 7.36 -3.59 5.39
N GLY A 173 6.88 -2.44 4.91
CA GLY A 173 7.62 -1.18 4.89
C GLY A 173 7.18 -0.24 6.03
N ALA A 174 8.10 0.64 6.47
CA ALA A 174 7.81 1.66 7.46
C ALA A 174 6.81 2.72 6.94
N HIS A 175 6.21 3.47 7.87
CA HIS A 175 5.27 4.57 7.57
C HIS A 175 5.55 5.78 8.46
N GLY A 176 5.46 6.98 7.90
CA GLY A 176 5.70 8.23 8.64
C GLY A 176 4.51 8.72 9.49
N GLY A 177 3.34 8.07 9.38
CA GLY A 177 2.15 8.38 10.17
C GLY A 177 1.15 9.33 9.50
N GLY A 178 1.53 10.03 8.42
CA GLY A 178 0.65 10.98 7.73
C GLY A 178 -0.37 10.30 6.81
N ALA A 179 -1.63 10.73 6.86
CA ALA A 179 -2.65 10.33 5.90
C ALA A 179 -2.39 10.93 4.52
N PHE A 180 -2.84 10.28 3.45
CA PHE A 180 -2.71 10.76 2.07
C PHE A 180 -3.95 11.53 1.61
N SER A 181 -5.13 10.95 1.78
CA SER A 181 -6.39 11.53 1.34
C SER A 181 -6.67 12.89 1.99
N GLY A 182 -7.25 13.81 1.21
CA GLY A 182 -7.62 15.15 1.67
C GLY A 182 -6.47 16.16 1.73
N LYS A 183 -5.24 15.77 1.35
CA LYS A 183 -4.07 16.66 1.32
C LYS A 183 -3.75 17.07 -0.11
N ASP A 184 -3.45 18.35 -0.31
CA ASP A 184 -2.92 18.85 -1.58
C ASP A 184 -1.42 18.52 -1.73
N PRO A 185 -0.83 18.63 -2.94
CA PRO A 185 0.54 18.25 -3.21
C PRO A 185 1.63 19.01 -2.44
N SER A 186 1.32 20.17 -1.84
CA SER A 186 2.28 20.88 -0.99
C SER A 186 2.54 20.15 0.34
N LYS A 187 1.66 19.21 0.70
CA LYS A 187 1.79 18.39 1.91
C LYS A 187 2.70 17.19 1.62
N VAL A 188 3.92 17.26 2.12
CA VAL A 188 4.96 16.23 1.93
C VAL A 188 4.59 14.86 2.46
N ASP A 189 3.71 14.77 3.47
CA ASP A 189 3.14 13.49 3.94
C ASP A 189 2.61 12.63 2.77
N ARG A 190 2.02 13.26 1.78
CA ARG A 190 1.49 12.59 0.59
C ARG A 190 2.49 12.63 -0.56
N SER A 191 2.93 13.81 -0.99
CA SER A 191 3.76 13.99 -2.18
C SER A 191 5.12 13.31 -2.05
N ALA A 192 5.79 13.43 -0.91
CA ALA A 192 7.08 12.78 -0.70
C ALA A 192 6.97 11.28 -0.46
N ALA A 193 5.85 10.79 0.10
CA ALA A 193 5.59 9.35 0.17
C ALA A 193 5.45 8.75 -1.24
N TYR A 194 4.76 9.43 -2.16
CA TYR A 194 4.67 9.02 -3.56
C TYR A 194 6.03 9.07 -4.27
N ALA A 195 6.82 10.13 -4.04
CA ALA A 195 8.17 10.23 -4.58
C ALA A 195 9.08 9.11 -4.05
N ALA A 196 9.04 8.84 -2.76
CA ALA A 196 9.81 7.74 -2.16
C ALA A 196 9.39 6.37 -2.72
N ARG A 197 8.07 6.13 -2.92
CA ARG A 197 7.56 4.92 -3.60
C ARG A 197 8.05 4.85 -5.04
N HIS A 198 7.99 5.95 -5.79
CA HIS A 198 8.49 6.02 -7.16
C HIS A 198 9.97 5.62 -7.24
N ILE A 199 10.81 6.16 -6.34
CA ILE A 199 12.23 5.80 -6.24
C ILE A 199 12.41 4.31 -5.92
N ALA A 200 11.73 3.81 -4.90
CA ALA A 200 11.83 2.41 -4.50
C ALA A 200 11.45 1.45 -5.66
N LYS A 201 10.34 1.74 -6.37
CA LYS A 201 9.95 0.98 -7.57
C LYS A 201 11.03 1.00 -8.65
N ASN A 202 11.60 2.15 -8.94
CA ASN A 202 12.65 2.27 -9.96
C ASN A 202 13.91 1.47 -9.58
N LEU A 203 14.33 1.51 -8.32
CA LEU A 203 15.49 0.75 -7.85
C LEU A 203 15.28 -0.77 -7.98
N VAL A 204 14.10 -1.27 -7.59
CA VAL A 204 13.78 -2.70 -7.72
C VAL A 204 13.60 -3.09 -9.18
N ALA A 205 12.87 -2.32 -9.98
CA ALA A 205 12.66 -2.58 -11.41
C ALA A 205 13.96 -2.56 -12.22
N ALA A 206 14.90 -1.68 -11.86
CA ALA A 206 16.24 -1.64 -12.48
C ALA A 206 17.16 -2.78 -12.00
N GLY A 207 16.71 -3.63 -11.08
CA GLY A 207 17.50 -4.75 -10.57
C GLY A 207 18.63 -4.32 -9.64
N VAL A 208 18.59 -3.13 -9.06
CA VAL A 208 19.57 -2.65 -8.08
C VAL A 208 19.52 -3.48 -6.80
N ALA A 209 18.32 -3.82 -6.35
CA ALA A 209 18.07 -4.70 -5.21
C ALA A 209 16.74 -5.44 -5.41
N SER A 210 16.48 -6.49 -4.64
CA SER A 210 15.21 -7.22 -4.67
C SER A 210 14.16 -6.58 -3.76
N GLU A 211 14.60 -5.85 -2.75
CA GLU A 211 13.76 -5.17 -1.76
C GLU A 211 14.42 -3.82 -1.40
N VAL A 212 13.63 -2.76 -1.33
CA VAL A 212 14.14 -1.40 -1.05
C VAL A 212 13.14 -0.62 -0.20
N LEU A 213 13.65 -0.03 0.88
CA LEU A 213 12.99 1.05 1.62
C LEU A 213 13.72 2.37 1.34
N VAL A 214 12.98 3.39 0.96
CA VAL A 214 13.47 4.77 0.81
C VAL A 214 12.83 5.63 1.89
N GLN A 215 13.64 6.35 2.66
CA GLN A 215 13.21 7.32 3.65
C GLN A 215 13.63 8.72 3.21
N VAL A 216 12.71 9.67 3.31
CA VAL A 216 12.98 11.09 3.06
C VAL A 216 12.45 11.89 4.24
N SER A 217 13.22 12.87 4.72
CA SER A 217 12.79 13.74 5.82
C SER A 217 12.83 15.21 5.45
N TYR A 218 11.88 15.98 6.02
CA TYR A 218 11.75 17.42 5.78
C TYR A 218 11.61 18.21 7.08
N ALA A 219 12.08 19.45 7.03
CA ALA A 219 11.73 20.48 8.00
C ALA A 219 10.67 21.40 7.36
N ILE A 220 9.69 21.81 8.15
CA ILE A 220 8.62 22.72 7.69
C ILE A 220 9.22 24.01 7.11
N GLY A 221 8.71 24.45 5.96
CA GLY A 221 9.15 25.65 5.27
C GLY A 221 10.54 25.59 4.60
N VAL A 222 11.20 24.41 4.61
CA VAL A 222 12.49 24.19 3.94
C VAL A 222 12.24 23.35 2.68
N ALA A 223 12.76 23.80 1.54
CA ALA A 223 12.57 23.10 0.26
C ALA A 223 13.42 21.82 0.16
N LYS A 224 14.71 21.91 0.52
CA LYS A 224 15.61 20.78 0.43
C LYS A 224 15.31 19.75 1.52
N PRO A 225 15.23 18.44 1.20
CA PRO A 225 15.13 17.39 2.21
C PRO A 225 16.28 17.47 3.22
N CYS A 226 15.98 17.18 4.49
CA CYS A 226 16.99 17.10 5.54
C CYS A 226 17.86 15.85 5.39
N ASN A 227 17.26 14.74 4.96
CA ASN A 227 17.94 13.46 4.76
C ASN A 227 17.24 12.60 3.72
N ILE A 228 18.04 11.80 3.00
CA ILE A 228 17.58 10.70 2.14
C ILE A 228 18.35 9.46 2.60
N TYR A 229 17.63 8.40 2.91
CA TYR A 229 18.20 7.13 3.35
C TYR A 229 17.58 5.98 2.56
N VAL A 230 18.42 5.06 2.12
CA VAL A 230 18.00 3.84 1.43
C VAL A 230 18.46 2.64 2.24
N ASN A 231 17.57 1.65 2.38
CA ASN A 231 17.89 0.35 2.96
C ASN A 231 17.45 -0.74 1.97
N THR A 232 18.37 -1.55 1.53
CA THR A 232 18.12 -2.68 0.62
C THR A 232 17.95 -4.00 1.35
N TYR A 233 17.95 -4.00 2.68
CA TYR A 233 17.87 -5.20 3.52
C TYR A 233 18.90 -6.28 3.16
N GLY A 234 20.08 -5.85 2.68
CA GLY A 234 21.13 -6.74 2.23
C GLY A 234 20.92 -7.38 0.85
N THR A 235 19.88 -6.98 0.12
CA THR A 235 19.56 -7.52 -1.21
C THR A 235 20.22 -6.74 -2.36
N ALA A 236 21.04 -5.72 -2.07
CA ALA A 236 21.76 -4.94 -3.08
C ALA A 236 22.64 -5.84 -3.94
N LYS A 237 22.62 -5.60 -5.26
CA LYS A 237 23.40 -6.39 -6.23
C LYS A 237 24.70 -5.70 -6.58
N ASN A 238 25.62 -6.43 -7.21
CA ASN A 238 26.89 -5.93 -7.72
C ASN A 238 27.80 -5.26 -6.67
N GLY A 239 27.67 -5.64 -5.40
CA GLY A 239 28.49 -5.11 -4.31
C GLY A 239 28.19 -3.65 -3.95
N LEU A 240 27.04 -3.11 -4.37
CA LEU A 240 26.60 -1.76 -4.02
C LEU A 240 26.30 -1.66 -2.53
N LEU A 241 26.69 -0.54 -1.93
CA LEU A 241 26.33 -0.21 -0.55
C LEU A 241 25.09 0.71 -0.53
N ASP A 242 24.26 0.59 0.50
CA ASP A 242 23.08 1.43 0.69
C ASP A 242 23.40 2.93 0.70
N SER A 243 24.57 3.31 1.25
CA SER A 243 25.05 4.70 1.22
C SER A 243 25.32 5.20 -0.20
N GLN A 244 25.93 4.38 -1.06
CA GLN A 244 26.20 4.73 -2.45
C GLN A 244 24.88 4.87 -3.24
N ILE A 245 23.90 4.00 -2.96
CA ILE A 245 22.56 4.09 -3.56
C ILE A 245 21.87 5.37 -3.09
N SER A 246 21.93 5.71 -1.80
CA SER A 246 21.38 6.96 -1.26
C SER A 246 21.98 8.19 -1.93
N ASP A 247 23.30 8.24 -2.13
CA ASP A 247 23.98 9.33 -2.81
C ASP A 247 23.54 9.45 -4.28
N LYS A 248 23.35 8.34 -4.96
CA LYS A 248 22.84 8.31 -6.33
C LYS A 248 21.39 8.78 -6.41
N VAL A 249 20.54 8.37 -5.49
CA VAL A 249 19.16 8.85 -5.39
C VAL A 249 19.13 10.38 -5.21
N ALA A 250 19.95 10.90 -4.32
CA ALA A 250 20.05 12.36 -4.09
C ALA A 250 20.51 13.15 -5.32
N GLN A 251 21.30 12.52 -6.20
CA GLN A 251 21.77 13.12 -7.45
C GLN A 251 20.73 13.06 -8.58
N LEU A 252 19.95 11.97 -8.64
CA LEU A 252 19.07 11.70 -9.77
C LEU A 252 17.64 12.22 -9.57
N PHE A 253 17.19 12.34 -8.32
CA PHE A 253 15.82 12.72 -8.01
C PHE A 253 15.77 14.05 -7.26
N ASP A 254 15.12 15.02 -7.85
CA ASP A 254 14.84 16.29 -7.18
C ASP A 254 13.65 16.12 -6.25
N LEU A 255 13.93 16.09 -4.95
CA LEU A 255 12.93 15.85 -3.90
C LEU A 255 12.45 17.13 -3.20
N ARG A 256 12.70 18.30 -3.79
CA ARG A 256 12.07 19.54 -3.35
C ARG A 256 10.55 19.46 -3.63
N PRO A 257 9.67 19.94 -2.73
CA PRO A 257 8.22 19.77 -2.86
C PRO A 257 7.65 20.20 -4.22
N TYR A 258 8.08 21.36 -4.74
CA TYR A 258 7.66 21.84 -6.07
C TYR A 258 8.09 20.88 -7.18
N ALA A 259 9.32 20.38 -7.14
CA ALA A 259 9.84 19.46 -8.14
C ALA A 259 9.08 18.12 -8.14
N ILE A 260 8.79 17.58 -6.96
CA ILE A 260 7.94 16.37 -6.83
C ILE A 260 6.57 16.59 -7.46
N GLU A 261 5.92 17.72 -7.14
CA GLU A 261 4.60 18.06 -7.68
C GLU A 261 4.60 18.10 -9.21
N GLN A 262 5.60 18.76 -9.81
CA GLN A 262 5.71 18.88 -11.26
C GLN A 262 6.06 17.54 -11.93
N ASN A 263 7.08 16.85 -11.41
CA ASN A 263 7.58 15.59 -12.00
C ASN A 263 6.54 14.48 -11.96
N LEU A 264 5.79 14.37 -10.88
CA LEU A 264 4.72 13.38 -10.72
C LEU A 264 3.34 13.89 -11.15
N LYS A 265 3.24 15.16 -11.65
CA LYS A 265 1.97 15.78 -12.12
C LYS A 265 0.85 15.72 -11.08
N LEU A 266 1.16 15.93 -9.81
CA LEU A 266 0.24 15.66 -8.70
C LEU A 266 -1.00 16.56 -8.65
N ARG A 267 -1.09 17.62 -9.47
CA ARG A 267 -2.30 18.45 -9.61
C ARG A 267 -3.25 17.96 -10.73
N THR A 268 -2.94 16.86 -11.37
CA THR A 268 -3.82 16.21 -12.34
C THR A 268 -4.56 15.03 -11.70
N PRO A 269 -5.75 14.63 -12.21
CA PRO A 269 -6.55 13.55 -11.62
C PRO A 269 -6.00 12.15 -12.02
N ILE A 270 -4.80 11.81 -11.54
CA ILE A 270 -4.10 10.56 -11.88
C ILE A 270 -4.28 9.45 -10.82
N TYR A 271 -4.85 9.77 -9.67
CA TYR A 271 -4.83 8.88 -8.50
C TYR A 271 -5.69 7.63 -8.63
N SER A 272 -6.59 7.57 -9.60
CA SER A 272 -7.36 6.37 -9.92
C SER A 272 -6.59 5.36 -10.78
N GLU A 273 -5.44 5.76 -11.31
CA GLU A 273 -4.62 4.98 -12.24
C GLU A 273 -3.29 4.52 -11.64
N THR A 274 -3.02 4.90 -10.38
CA THR A 274 -1.72 4.67 -9.71
C THR A 274 -1.85 3.88 -8.42
#